data_86c0bf4300d762ff2c29615d9229a271
#
_entry.id   86c0bf4300d762ff2c29615d9229a271
#
_cell.length_a   1.000
_cell.length_b   1.000
_cell.length_c   1.000
_cell.angle_alpha   90.00
_cell.angle_beta   90.00
_cell.angle_gamma   90.00
#
_symmetry.space_group_name_H-M   'P 1'
#
loop_
_entity.id
_entity.type
_entity.pdbx_description
1 polymer ?
#
loop_
_entity_poly.entity_id
_entity_poly.type
_entity_poly.pdbx_seq_one_letter_code
_entity_poly.pdbx_strand_id
1 'polypeptide(L)'
;MGLKKYSLFGAFILLVGALIFSGCGKDTFKDTLKVGAMSYAETLEPTENYFSWGIVRYGIGENLVKFDDSMKPQPWIASSWSVGDDYKTWIFSINDKVKFSNGRKVTAQAVKESLERTFEKSKRAKSFFAYDSMEANGQTLTVHTDKVYPNLPGLLGDPLFLIVDVQSERDGRDFSKEGPIATGPYVPISFTKERIELDKNENYWDGDVGFKHVVVDSINDVNTRAMALQAGDIDMAVNIAAGEYGLFKDNKDYIIEETPSLRVVMVRMNHNGYLNDINVRRALVAGADRENYAKKLFKDTFVAGRTPLPPCLNYGYNDIKIPETYNPERAKMLLAQSGWVDSDGDGYVDKDGKNLRLNFYTYTSRPEVILYAEALQVDYKKIGVDVNVEIVDSSVVDKVTRSGDYDLAITSVSTASTGSPVWFLKQYWGTNIDGSNPTNVSGFSNPKYDELLALAETTVDDTQRYNAIVEAQQILLDDSASLFLGYPKINMICKSYIKGLKISPSEYYIITKDLKKE
;
A
#
# COMPACT_ATOMS: atom_id res chain seq x y z
N MET A 1 44.11 -27.54 -68.45
CA MET A 1 43.69 -28.94 -68.37
C MET A 1 43.56 -29.28 -66.88
N GLY A 2 42.46 -29.54 -66.18
CA GLY A 2 41.16 -29.91 -66.52
C GLY A 2 40.26 -29.55 -65.35
N LEU A 3 39.13 -29.04 -65.71
CA LEU A 3 37.94 -28.74 -64.85
C LEU A 3 37.17 -30.03 -64.53
N LYS A 4 36.35 -29.89 -63.44
CA LYS A 4 35.24 -30.74 -63.08
C LYS A 4 35.50 -31.87 -62.09
N LYS A 5 35.00 -31.55 -60.83
CA LYS A 5 34.16 -32.46 -60.03
C LYS A 5 33.98 -31.86 -58.63
N TYR A 6 32.99 -31.02 -58.42
CA TYR A 6 32.34 -30.79 -57.14
C TYR A 6 30.93 -30.14 -57.37
N SER A 7 30.00 -30.97 -57.67
CA SER A 7 28.58 -30.60 -57.59
C SER A 7 27.80 -31.91 -57.42
N LEU A 8 27.43 -32.21 -56.16
CA LEU A 8 26.39 -33.17 -55.78
C LEU A 8 26.41 -33.51 -54.26
N PHE A 9 26.71 -32.56 -53.41
CA PHE A 9 26.59 -32.81 -51.97
C PHE A 9 25.87 -31.66 -51.19
N GLY A 10 25.22 -30.75 -51.91
CA GLY A 10 24.57 -29.57 -51.35
C GLY A 10 23.05 -29.62 -51.23
N ALA A 11 22.38 -30.72 -51.56
CA ALA A 11 20.90 -30.74 -51.67
C ALA A 11 20.18 -31.69 -50.70
N PHE A 12 20.87 -32.28 -49.71
CA PHE A 12 20.23 -33.25 -48.79
C PHE A 12 20.24 -32.84 -47.32
N ILE A 13 20.73 -31.65 -46.96
CA ILE A 13 20.75 -31.17 -45.55
C ILE A 13 19.66 -30.09 -45.27
N LEU A 14 18.91 -29.66 -46.28
CA LEU A 14 17.84 -28.65 -46.12
C LEU A 14 16.41 -29.21 -45.98
N LEU A 15 16.22 -30.52 -45.87
CA LEU A 15 14.90 -31.17 -45.76
C LEU A 15 14.68 -31.95 -44.45
N VAL A 16 15.60 -31.95 -43.50
CA VAL A 16 15.41 -32.58 -42.19
C VAL A 16 15.24 -31.56 -41.04
N GLY A 17 15.43 -30.26 -41.35
CA GLY A 17 15.23 -29.16 -40.35
C GLY A 17 13.79 -28.63 -40.20
N ALA A 18 12.82 -29.13 -40.97
CA ALA A 18 11.48 -28.56 -41.01
C ALA A 18 10.36 -29.44 -40.38
N LEU A 19 10.72 -30.50 -39.65
CA LEU A 19 9.75 -31.47 -39.13
C LEU A 19 9.80 -31.67 -37.60
N ILE A 20 10.44 -30.79 -36.82
CA ILE A 20 10.44 -30.87 -35.35
C ILE A 20 9.85 -29.61 -34.69
N PHE A 21 9.09 -28.79 -35.42
CA PHE A 21 8.32 -27.70 -34.84
C PHE A 21 6.83 -27.78 -35.15
N SER A 22 6.25 -28.96 -35.01
CA SER A 22 4.79 -29.12 -35.14
C SER A 22 4.32 -30.18 -34.16
N GLY A 23 4.08 -29.78 -32.93
CA GLY A 23 3.39 -30.65 -32.02
C GLY A 23 3.77 -30.44 -30.56
N CYS A 24 3.16 -29.48 -29.93
CA CYS A 24 2.69 -29.42 -28.55
C CYS A 24 2.58 -27.95 -28.13
N GLY A 25 1.42 -27.37 -28.17
CA GLY A 25 1.25 -26.01 -27.68
C GLY A 25 -0.03 -25.34 -28.11
N LYS A 26 -1.15 -26.01 -28.12
CA LYS A 26 -2.43 -25.34 -28.44
C LYS A 26 -3.54 -25.48 -27.40
N ASP A 27 -3.39 -26.26 -26.34
CA ASP A 27 -4.48 -26.44 -25.35
C ASP A 27 -4.17 -25.98 -23.92
N THR A 28 -2.93 -25.63 -23.59
CA THR A 28 -2.54 -25.19 -22.24
C THR A 28 -2.94 -23.75 -21.91
N PHE A 29 -3.31 -22.92 -22.91
CA PHE A 29 -3.54 -21.48 -22.72
C PHE A 29 -5.00 -21.06 -22.44
N LYS A 30 -5.98 -21.96 -22.55
CA LYS A 30 -7.38 -21.59 -22.39
C LYS A 30 -7.78 -21.18 -20.97
N ASP A 31 -7.12 -21.71 -19.95
CA ASP A 31 -7.46 -21.54 -18.53
C ASP A 31 -6.33 -20.84 -17.74
N THR A 32 -5.46 -20.07 -18.41
CA THR A 32 -4.37 -19.31 -17.80
C THR A 32 -4.67 -17.84 -17.75
N LEU A 33 -4.45 -17.21 -16.60
CA LEU A 33 -4.45 -15.76 -16.38
C LEU A 33 -3.02 -15.24 -16.32
N LYS A 34 -2.66 -14.31 -17.20
CA LYS A 34 -1.36 -13.64 -17.18
C LYS A 34 -1.50 -12.23 -16.57
N VAL A 35 -0.76 -11.96 -15.51
CA VAL A 35 -0.83 -10.71 -14.75
C VAL A 35 0.50 -9.99 -14.80
N GLY A 36 0.49 -8.71 -15.15
CA GLY A 36 1.64 -7.82 -14.98
C GLY A 36 1.50 -7.01 -13.70
N ALA A 37 2.45 -7.14 -12.79
CA ALA A 37 2.46 -6.42 -11.52
C ALA A 37 3.88 -5.92 -11.19
N MET A 38 3.98 -5.00 -10.24
CA MET A 38 5.27 -4.66 -9.63
C MET A 38 5.75 -5.84 -8.79
N SER A 39 7.04 -6.12 -8.77
CA SER A 39 7.62 -7.15 -7.88
C SER A 39 7.40 -6.78 -6.41
N TYR A 40 6.86 -7.74 -5.65
CA TYR A 40 6.64 -7.56 -4.21
C TYR A 40 7.50 -8.49 -3.36
N ALA A 41 8.18 -9.47 -3.97
CA ALA A 41 8.88 -10.49 -3.21
C ALA A 41 10.22 -10.86 -3.86
N GLU A 42 11.22 -11.05 -3.02
CA GLU A 42 12.50 -11.68 -3.36
C GLU A 42 12.56 -13.13 -2.88
N THR A 43 11.60 -13.52 -2.03
CA THR A 43 11.42 -14.85 -1.44
C THR A 43 9.95 -15.06 -1.13
N LEU A 44 9.55 -16.30 -0.95
CA LEU A 44 8.20 -16.67 -0.52
C LEU A 44 8.09 -16.93 1.00
N GLU A 45 9.13 -16.57 1.78
CA GLU A 45 9.07 -16.62 3.25
C GLU A 45 8.22 -15.43 3.77
N PRO A 46 7.02 -15.71 4.37
CA PRO A 46 6.08 -14.64 4.73
C PRO A 46 6.55 -13.75 5.87
N THR A 47 7.47 -14.21 6.70
CA THR A 47 7.94 -13.46 7.88
C THR A 47 9.05 -12.48 7.58
N GLU A 48 9.63 -12.52 6.37
CA GLU A 48 10.68 -11.62 5.93
C GLU A 48 10.10 -10.33 5.34
N ASN A 49 10.61 -9.18 5.74
CA ASN A 49 10.24 -7.85 5.24
C ASN A 49 8.71 -7.67 5.10
N TYR A 50 8.25 -7.41 3.88
CA TYR A 50 6.83 -7.27 3.50
C TYR A 50 6.41 -8.34 2.48
N PHE A 51 7.14 -9.45 2.36
CA PHE A 51 6.89 -10.46 1.33
C PHE A 51 5.57 -11.22 1.51
N SER A 52 5.05 -11.28 2.75
CA SER A 52 3.68 -11.72 3.02
C SER A 52 2.62 -11.00 2.18
N TRP A 53 2.85 -9.73 1.83
CA TRP A 53 1.93 -8.97 0.99
C TRP A 53 1.82 -9.58 -0.42
N GLY A 54 2.93 -10.01 -1.02
CA GLY A 54 2.90 -10.73 -2.30
C GLY A 54 2.14 -12.06 -2.20
N ILE A 55 2.36 -12.81 -1.12
CA ILE A 55 1.71 -14.10 -0.89
C ILE A 55 0.18 -13.96 -0.80
N VAL A 56 -0.32 -12.96 -0.05
CA VAL A 56 -1.77 -12.69 0.03
C VAL A 56 -2.30 -12.11 -1.28
N ARG A 57 -1.60 -11.16 -1.91
CA ARG A 57 -2.00 -10.56 -3.19
C ARG A 57 -2.16 -11.56 -4.32
N TYR A 58 -1.30 -12.57 -4.34
CA TYR A 58 -1.33 -13.60 -5.38
C TYR A 58 -2.26 -14.77 -5.04
N GLY A 59 -3.04 -14.64 -3.96
CA GLY A 59 -4.02 -15.65 -3.58
C GLY A 59 -3.43 -16.97 -3.07
N ILE A 60 -2.19 -16.95 -2.56
CA ILE A 60 -1.53 -18.14 -1.98
C ILE A 60 -1.97 -18.32 -0.53
N GLY A 61 -2.04 -17.24 0.24
CA GLY A 61 -2.33 -17.26 1.68
C GLY A 61 -3.47 -16.36 2.08
N GLU A 62 -4.10 -16.69 3.19
CA GLU A 62 -5.22 -15.96 3.78
C GLU A 62 -4.98 -15.73 5.27
N ASN A 63 -5.61 -14.65 5.78
CA ASN A 63 -5.55 -14.26 7.19
C ASN A 63 -6.77 -14.78 7.98
N LEU A 64 -6.76 -14.63 9.31
CA LEU A 64 -7.93 -14.95 10.14
C LEU A 64 -9.16 -14.14 9.73
N VAL A 65 -8.97 -12.88 9.38
CA VAL A 65 -10.00 -11.97 8.91
C VAL A 65 -9.58 -11.34 7.59
N LYS A 66 -10.54 -10.88 6.80
CA LYS A 66 -10.34 -10.05 5.62
C LYS A 66 -10.93 -8.66 5.87
N PHE A 67 -10.59 -7.69 5.01
CA PHE A 67 -11.17 -6.35 5.08
C PHE A 67 -12.24 -6.15 4.01
N ASP A 68 -13.29 -5.40 4.36
CA ASP A 68 -14.21 -4.82 3.39
C ASP A 68 -13.64 -3.52 2.77
N ASP A 69 -14.41 -2.89 1.89
CA ASP A 69 -13.98 -1.68 1.17
C ASP A 69 -13.82 -0.44 2.07
N SER A 70 -14.30 -0.49 3.32
CA SER A 70 -14.08 0.52 4.36
C SER A 70 -13.00 0.13 5.37
N MET A 71 -12.26 -0.94 5.10
CA MET A 71 -11.23 -1.50 5.97
C MET A 71 -11.73 -2.02 7.31
N LYS A 72 -13.00 -2.39 7.39
CA LYS A 72 -13.56 -3.06 8.56
C LYS A 72 -13.27 -4.56 8.50
N PRO A 73 -12.75 -5.17 9.59
CA PRO A 73 -12.53 -6.60 9.63
C PRO A 73 -13.82 -7.40 9.42
N GLN A 74 -13.77 -8.41 8.56
CA GLN A 74 -14.84 -9.33 8.22
C GLN A 74 -14.39 -10.77 8.46
N PRO A 75 -15.30 -11.71 8.77
CA PRO A 75 -14.99 -13.12 8.89
C PRO A 75 -14.30 -13.68 7.65
N TRP A 76 -13.33 -14.60 7.87
CA TRP A 76 -12.67 -15.37 6.82
C TRP A 76 -12.28 -16.77 7.34
N ILE A 77 -10.97 -17.03 7.66
CA ILE A 77 -10.58 -18.28 8.36
C ILE A 77 -11.24 -18.35 9.73
N ALA A 78 -11.30 -17.23 10.47
CA ALA A 78 -12.18 -17.11 11.62
C ALA A 78 -13.60 -16.77 11.16
N SER A 79 -14.57 -17.60 11.51
CA SER A 79 -16.00 -17.38 11.20
C SER A 79 -16.63 -16.33 12.10
N SER A 80 -16.09 -16.14 13.30
CA SER A 80 -16.52 -15.12 14.27
C SER A 80 -15.45 -14.89 15.33
N TRP A 81 -15.59 -13.80 16.07
CA TRP A 81 -14.78 -13.51 17.25
C TRP A 81 -15.58 -12.72 18.29
N SER A 82 -15.09 -12.80 19.52
CA SER A 82 -15.58 -12.00 20.65
C SER A 82 -14.42 -11.63 21.56
N VAL A 83 -14.64 -10.62 22.40
CA VAL A 83 -13.70 -10.21 23.44
C VAL A 83 -14.36 -10.36 24.80
N GLY A 84 -13.63 -10.80 25.81
CA GLY A 84 -14.09 -10.88 27.20
C GLY A 84 -14.26 -9.51 27.85
N ASP A 85 -14.86 -9.47 29.04
CA ASP A 85 -15.12 -8.23 29.80
C ASP A 85 -13.83 -7.50 30.21
N ASP A 86 -12.69 -8.19 30.21
CA ASP A 86 -11.35 -7.64 30.45
C ASP A 86 -10.76 -6.91 29.24
N TYR A 87 -11.39 -7.03 28.06
CA TYR A 87 -10.94 -6.53 26.77
C TYR A 87 -9.53 -6.98 26.34
N LYS A 88 -9.00 -8.03 26.99
CA LYS A 88 -7.70 -8.66 26.71
C LYS A 88 -7.82 -10.10 26.26
N THR A 89 -8.92 -10.75 26.59
CA THR A 89 -9.19 -12.15 26.23
C THR A 89 -10.03 -12.19 24.96
N TRP A 90 -9.37 -12.52 23.82
CA TRP A 90 -10.04 -12.64 22.53
C TRP A 90 -10.29 -14.09 22.19
N ILE A 91 -11.49 -14.41 21.72
CA ILE A 91 -11.93 -15.74 21.35
C ILE A 91 -12.29 -15.74 19.87
N PHE A 92 -11.59 -16.56 19.07
CA PHE A 92 -11.83 -16.73 17.65
C PHE A 92 -12.38 -18.13 17.37
N SER A 93 -13.49 -18.21 16.62
CA SER A 93 -14.04 -19.47 16.13
C SER A 93 -13.50 -19.75 14.74
N ILE A 94 -12.71 -20.81 14.57
CA ILE A 94 -12.13 -21.20 13.29
C ILE A 94 -13.16 -21.94 12.46
N ASN A 95 -13.32 -21.56 11.20
CA ASN A 95 -14.28 -22.15 10.27
C ASN A 95 -13.91 -23.61 9.95
N ASP A 96 -14.83 -24.52 10.20
CA ASP A 96 -14.66 -25.98 10.03
C ASP A 96 -14.35 -26.42 8.59
N LYS A 97 -14.68 -25.60 7.60
CA LYS A 97 -14.47 -25.92 6.18
C LYS A 97 -13.06 -25.65 5.71
N VAL A 98 -12.30 -24.82 6.44
CA VAL A 98 -10.97 -24.37 6.01
C VAL A 98 -9.97 -25.52 5.99
N LYS A 99 -9.26 -25.62 4.87
CA LYS A 99 -8.16 -26.57 4.65
C LYS A 99 -6.95 -25.84 4.10
N PHE A 100 -5.80 -26.33 4.46
CA PHE A 100 -4.56 -26.02 3.74
C PHE A 100 -4.56 -26.63 2.34
N SER A 101 -3.72 -26.12 1.46
CA SER A 101 -3.61 -26.61 0.08
C SER A 101 -3.19 -28.08 -0.04
N ASN A 102 -2.54 -28.64 0.98
CA ASN A 102 -2.23 -30.07 1.08
C ASN A 102 -3.41 -30.94 1.60
N GLY A 103 -4.60 -30.36 1.81
CA GLY A 103 -5.79 -31.05 2.28
C GLY A 103 -5.92 -31.18 3.81
N ARG A 104 -4.89 -30.81 4.60
CA ARG A 104 -4.99 -30.84 6.07
C ARG A 104 -6.00 -29.80 6.54
N LYS A 105 -6.82 -30.17 7.54
CA LYS A 105 -7.79 -29.27 8.15
C LYS A 105 -7.08 -28.16 8.94
N VAL A 106 -7.56 -26.92 8.82
CA VAL A 106 -7.13 -25.82 9.68
C VAL A 106 -7.89 -25.91 11.01
N THR A 107 -7.15 -26.13 12.09
CA THR A 107 -7.67 -26.17 13.46
C THR A 107 -7.16 -24.97 14.24
N ALA A 108 -7.76 -24.67 15.39
CA ALA A 108 -7.24 -23.64 16.28
C ALA A 108 -5.78 -23.87 16.67
N GLN A 109 -5.36 -25.15 16.81
CA GLN A 109 -3.97 -25.50 17.08
C GLN A 109 -3.04 -25.12 15.91
N ALA A 110 -3.44 -25.37 14.67
CA ALA A 110 -2.67 -24.98 13.48
C ALA A 110 -2.56 -23.44 13.34
N VAL A 111 -3.64 -22.71 13.65
CA VAL A 111 -3.63 -21.24 13.67
C VAL A 111 -2.69 -20.73 14.76
N LYS A 112 -2.76 -21.27 15.96
CA LYS A 112 -1.85 -20.92 17.07
C LYS A 112 -0.38 -21.12 16.66
N GLU A 113 -0.02 -22.28 16.13
CA GLU A 113 1.34 -22.58 15.68
C GLU A 113 1.81 -21.61 14.58
N SER A 114 0.93 -21.26 13.65
CA SER A 114 1.23 -20.27 12.59
C SER A 114 1.53 -18.89 13.17
N LEU A 115 0.71 -18.41 14.10
CA LEU A 115 0.92 -17.12 14.76
C LEU A 115 2.19 -17.12 15.61
N GLU A 116 2.43 -18.16 16.43
CA GLU A 116 3.65 -18.32 17.24
C GLU A 116 4.90 -18.29 16.35
N ARG A 117 4.90 -19.02 15.20
CA ARG A 117 5.98 -18.95 14.21
C ARG A 117 6.22 -17.53 13.71
N THR A 118 5.14 -16.80 13.42
CA THR A 118 5.25 -15.41 12.96
C THR A 118 5.89 -14.51 14.01
N PHE A 119 5.53 -14.65 15.28
CA PHE A 119 6.13 -13.91 16.39
C PHE A 119 7.59 -14.31 16.67
N GLU A 120 7.94 -15.56 16.44
CA GLU A 120 9.31 -16.05 16.60
C GLU A 120 10.23 -15.51 15.49
N LYS A 121 9.79 -15.60 14.23
CA LYS A 121 10.63 -15.28 13.05
C LYS A 121 10.62 -13.80 12.68
N SER A 122 9.51 -13.08 12.90
CA SER A 122 9.39 -11.68 12.49
C SER A 122 9.53 -10.70 13.64
N LYS A 123 10.55 -9.85 13.57
CA LYS A 123 10.69 -8.71 14.50
C LYS A 123 9.52 -7.71 14.40
N ARG A 124 8.90 -7.61 13.22
CA ARG A 124 7.73 -6.75 12.98
C ARG A 124 6.49 -7.19 13.75
N ALA A 125 6.28 -8.48 13.95
CA ALA A 125 5.07 -8.99 14.61
C ALA A 125 4.85 -8.33 15.99
N LYS A 126 5.91 -8.17 16.77
CA LYS A 126 5.87 -7.55 18.10
C LYS A 126 5.54 -6.06 18.08
N SER A 127 5.67 -5.37 16.92
CA SER A 127 5.27 -3.98 16.79
C SER A 127 3.76 -3.80 16.58
N PHE A 128 3.05 -4.87 16.23
CA PHE A 128 1.58 -4.84 16.05
C PHE A 128 0.87 -5.04 17.39
N PHE A 129 1.20 -6.11 18.08
CA PHE A 129 0.68 -6.44 19.41
C PHE A 129 1.60 -7.41 20.14
N ALA A 130 1.35 -7.58 21.46
CA ALA A 130 1.96 -8.61 22.26
C ALA A 130 0.87 -9.44 22.97
N TYR A 131 1.19 -10.67 23.31
CA TYR A 131 0.28 -11.57 23.99
C TYR A 131 1.00 -12.30 25.13
N ASP A 132 0.24 -12.65 26.18
CA ASP A 132 0.72 -13.41 27.31
C ASP A 132 0.64 -14.92 27.00
N SER A 133 -0.48 -15.36 26.40
CA SER A 133 -0.67 -16.76 26.00
C SER A 133 -1.67 -16.89 24.84
N MET A 134 -1.58 -18.05 24.16
CA MET A 134 -2.59 -18.53 23.21
C MET A 134 -2.99 -19.94 23.58
N GLU A 135 -4.29 -20.22 23.57
CA GLU A 135 -4.86 -21.52 23.86
C GLU A 135 -5.70 -21.99 22.68
N ALA A 136 -5.60 -23.29 22.36
CA ALA A 136 -6.35 -23.91 21.27
C ALA A 136 -7.17 -25.09 21.79
N ASN A 137 -8.47 -25.10 21.53
CA ASN A 137 -9.37 -26.18 21.87
C ASN A 137 -10.32 -26.47 20.69
N GLY A 138 -10.08 -27.53 19.95
CA GLY A 138 -10.82 -27.89 18.75
C GLY A 138 -10.73 -26.80 17.68
N GLN A 139 -11.80 -26.06 17.46
CA GLN A 139 -11.86 -24.93 16.52
C GLN A 139 -11.90 -23.55 17.25
N THR A 140 -11.66 -23.52 18.54
CA THR A 140 -11.62 -22.29 19.33
C THR A 140 -10.18 -21.90 19.63
N LEU A 141 -9.76 -20.73 19.18
CA LEU A 141 -8.50 -20.08 19.55
C LEU A 141 -8.80 -18.97 20.56
N THR A 142 -8.16 -19.02 21.72
CA THR A 142 -8.18 -17.95 22.71
C THR A 142 -6.82 -17.25 22.74
N VAL A 143 -6.81 -15.92 22.63
CA VAL A 143 -5.60 -15.09 22.69
C VAL A 143 -5.71 -14.16 23.89
N HIS A 144 -4.81 -14.28 24.84
CA HIS A 144 -4.67 -13.39 25.99
C HIS A 144 -3.58 -12.36 25.69
N THR A 145 -3.97 -11.10 25.57
CA THR A 145 -3.04 -9.99 25.23
C THR A 145 -2.51 -9.32 26.50
N ASP A 146 -1.27 -8.80 26.44
CA ASP A 146 -0.60 -8.09 27.54
C ASP A 146 -1.35 -6.82 27.99
N LYS A 147 -2.02 -6.17 27.04
CA LYS A 147 -2.85 -4.97 27.24
C LYS A 147 -4.09 -5.00 26.35
N VAL A 148 -4.95 -4.03 26.49
CA VAL A 148 -6.14 -3.86 25.65
C VAL A 148 -5.72 -3.51 24.21
N TYR A 149 -6.20 -4.31 23.24
CA TYR A 149 -6.06 -4.05 21.81
C TYR A 149 -7.44 -4.07 21.14
N PRO A 150 -8.17 -2.94 21.11
CA PRO A 150 -9.54 -2.91 20.60
C PRO A 150 -9.68 -3.35 19.15
N ASN A 151 -8.60 -3.25 18.37
CA ASN A 151 -8.57 -3.64 16.96
C ASN A 151 -7.76 -4.94 16.71
N LEU A 152 -7.67 -5.87 17.68
CA LEU A 152 -6.91 -7.10 17.48
C LEU A 152 -7.32 -7.87 16.21
N PRO A 153 -8.61 -8.02 15.86
CA PRO A 153 -9.00 -8.64 14.60
C PRO A 153 -8.40 -7.94 13.37
N GLY A 154 -8.40 -6.60 13.34
CA GLY A 154 -7.77 -5.84 12.26
C GLY A 154 -6.25 -6.02 12.21
N LEU A 155 -5.57 -6.08 13.35
CA LEU A 155 -4.14 -6.38 13.41
C LEU A 155 -3.82 -7.75 12.79
N LEU A 156 -4.65 -8.77 13.09
CA LEU A 156 -4.54 -10.12 12.52
C LEU A 156 -4.94 -10.18 11.04
N GLY A 157 -5.52 -9.13 10.48
CA GLY A 157 -5.79 -8.97 9.05
C GLY A 157 -4.59 -8.46 8.24
N ASP A 158 -3.49 -7.98 8.88
CA ASP A 158 -2.26 -7.65 8.14
C ASP A 158 -1.66 -8.93 7.52
N PRO A 159 -1.24 -8.91 6.26
CA PRO A 159 -0.65 -10.07 5.57
C PRO A 159 0.47 -10.77 6.33
N LEU A 160 1.18 -10.09 7.24
CA LEU A 160 2.20 -10.71 8.08
C LEU A 160 1.65 -11.90 8.90
N PHE A 161 0.37 -11.84 9.30
CA PHE A 161 -0.30 -12.85 10.11
C PHE A 161 -1.12 -13.84 9.26
N LEU A 162 -0.76 -14.04 7.98
CA LEU A 162 -1.38 -15.08 7.17
C LEU A 162 -1.15 -16.47 7.79
N ILE A 163 -2.12 -17.36 7.60
CA ILE A 163 -2.09 -18.69 8.24
C ILE A 163 -1.38 -19.69 7.34
N VAL A 164 -0.32 -20.30 7.86
CA VAL A 164 0.51 -21.30 7.17
C VAL A 164 0.52 -22.64 7.92
N ASP A 165 0.73 -23.72 7.19
CA ASP A 165 0.94 -25.06 7.76
C ASP A 165 2.37 -25.23 8.25
N VAL A 166 2.61 -24.93 9.53
CA VAL A 166 3.94 -25.04 10.17
C VAL A 166 4.45 -26.48 10.15
N GLN A 167 3.55 -27.49 10.15
CA GLN A 167 3.98 -28.88 10.06
C GLN A 167 4.68 -29.17 8.72
N SER A 168 4.26 -28.54 7.63
CA SER A 168 4.92 -28.72 6.34
C SER A 168 6.38 -28.23 6.35
N GLU A 169 6.69 -27.17 7.12
CA GLU A 169 8.06 -26.71 7.33
C GLU A 169 8.87 -27.69 8.17
N ARG A 170 8.28 -28.24 9.23
CA ARG A 170 8.90 -29.31 10.05
C ARG A 170 9.16 -30.60 9.24
N ASP A 171 8.32 -30.85 8.25
CA ASP A 171 8.47 -31.96 7.30
C ASP A 171 9.51 -31.68 6.20
N GLY A 172 10.17 -30.51 6.22
CA GLY A 172 11.30 -30.15 5.36
C GLY A 172 11.00 -29.20 4.21
N ARG A 173 9.79 -28.62 4.12
CA ARG A 173 9.47 -27.62 3.09
C ARG A 173 10.20 -26.30 3.35
N ASP A 174 10.91 -25.81 2.34
CA ASP A 174 11.60 -24.51 2.36
C ASP A 174 10.65 -23.41 1.90
N PHE A 175 10.06 -22.66 2.85
CA PHE A 175 9.12 -21.58 2.51
C PHE A 175 9.77 -20.48 1.69
N SER A 176 11.08 -20.27 1.78
CA SER A 176 11.76 -19.22 1.03
C SER A 176 11.80 -19.52 -0.47
N LYS A 177 11.83 -20.79 -0.86
CA LYS A 177 11.95 -21.25 -2.24
C LYS A 177 10.65 -21.81 -2.80
N GLU A 178 9.95 -22.63 -2.00
CA GLU A 178 8.78 -23.37 -2.45
C GLU A 178 7.46 -22.66 -2.07
N GLY A 179 7.56 -21.63 -1.22
CA GLY A 179 6.42 -20.96 -0.61
C GLY A 179 5.73 -21.81 0.48
N PRO A 180 4.93 -21.16 1.33
CA PRO A 180 4.21 -21.85 2.39
C PRO A 180 3.09 -22.73 1.82
N ILE A 181 2.78 -23.82 2.52
CA ILE A 181 1.46 -24.45 2.41
C ILE A 181 0.49 -23.57 3.19
N ALA A 182 -0.48 -22.97 2.49
CA ALA A 182 -1.43 -22.02 3.05
C ALA A 182 -2.86 -22.35 2.58
N THR A 183 -3.80 -21.41 2.74
CA THR A 183 -5.25 -21.69 2.58
C THR A 183 -5.86 -21.08 1.34
N GLY A 184 -5.10 -20.30 0.58
CA GLY A 184 -5.62 -19.50 -0.55
C GLY A 184 -6.04 -20.33 -1.77
N PRO A 185 -6.69 -19.68 -2.75
CA PRO A 185 -7.19 -20.31 -3.97
C PRO A 185 -6.09 -20.83 -4.91
N TYR A 186 -4.84 -20.43 -4.72
CA TYR A 186 -3.72 -20.81 -5.58
C TYR A 186 -2.53 -21.34 -4.78
N VAL A 187 -1.73 -22.18 -5.43
CA VAL A 187 -0.50 -22.76 -4.87
C VAL A 187 0.68 -22.44 -5.78
N PRO A 188 1.84 -22.02 -5.26
CA PRO A 188 3.01 -21.75 -6.07
C PRO A 188 3.60 -23.07 -6.61
N ILE A 189 3.92 -23.08 -7.92
CA ILE A 189 4.61 -24.20 -8.59
C ILE A 189 6.00 -23.82 -9.07
N SER A 190 6.24 -22.53 -9.36
CA SER A 190 7.57 -21.99 -9.60
C SER A 190 7.67 -20.55 -9.14
N PHE A 191 8.87 -20.14 -8.73
CA PHE A 191 9.14 -18.78 -8.29
C PHE A 191 10.54 -18.33 -8.68
N THR A 192 10.61 -17.16 -9.32
CA THR A 192 11.80 -16.33 -9.50
C THR A 192 11.47 -14.88 -9.11
N LYS A 193 12.46 -14.00 -9.07
CA LYS A 193 12.21 -12.56 -8.82
C LYS A 193 11.39 -11.89 -9.93
N GLU A 194 11.44 -12.45 -11.14
CA GLU A 194 10.79 -11.91 -12.33
C GLU A 194 9.42 -12.51 -12.59
N ARG A 195 9.16 -13.73 -12.05
CA ARG A 195 7.93 -14.48 -12.34
C ARG A 195 7.56 -15.43 -11.22
N ILE A 196 6.27 -15.52 -10.95
CA ILE A 196 5.68 -16.61 -10.17
C ILE A 196 4.60 -17.31 -10.99
N GLU A 197 4.60 -18.63 -10.95
CA GLU A 197 3.56 -19.46 -11.55
C GLU A 197 2.80 -20.21 -10.47
N LEU A 198 1.48 -20.20 -10.62
CA LEU A 198 0.54 -20.69 -9.61
C LEU A 198 -0.45 -21.64 -10.28
N ASP A 199 -0.74 -22.75 -9.63
CA ASP A 199 -1.84 -23.63 -9.98
C ASP A 199 -3.02 -23.44 -9.03
N LYS A 200 -4.22 -23.78 -9.50
CA LYS A 200 -5.43 -23.84 -8.69
C LYS A 200 -5.23 -24.75 -7.50
N ASN A 201 -5.64 -24.31 -6.32
CA ASN A 201 -5.74 -25.12 -5.13
C ASN A 201 -6.97 -26.04 -5.20
N GLU A 202 -6.79 -27.31 -5.50
CA GLU A 202 -7.88 -28.29 -5.60
C GLU A 202 -8.58 -28.56 -4.24
N ASN A 203 -7.96 -28.16 -3.13
CA ASN A 203 -8.53 -28.27 -1.77
C ASN A 203 -9.11 -26.94 -1.28
N TYR A 204 -9.29 -25.95 -2.18
CA TYR A 204 -9.77 -24.63 -1.76
C TYR A 204 -11.15 -24.73 -1.11
N TRP A 205 -11.28 -24.15 0.06
CA TRP A 205 -12.42 -24.32 0.96
C TRP A 205 -13.61 -23.38 0.67
N ASP A 206 -13.38 -22.24 0.01
CA ASP A 206 -14.40 -21.19 -0.21
C ASP A 206 -14.95 -21.23 -1.66
N GLY A 207 -15.17 -22.42 -2.21
CA GLY A 207 -15.82 -22.61 -3.49
C GLY A 207 -14.88 -22.76 -4.69
N ASP A 208 -15.43 -22.60 -5.88
CA ASP A 208 -14.69 -22.81 -7.12
C ASP A 208 -13.72 -21.67 -7.43
N VAL A 209 -12.58 -22.04 -8.02
CA VAL A 209 -11.54 -21.12 -8.49
C VAL A 209 -11.61 -21.03 -10.01
N GLY A 210 -11.68 -19.81 -10.56
CA GLY A 210 -12.04 -19.60 -11.96
C GLY A 210 -10.93 -19.92 -12.97
N PHE A 211 -9.64 -19.66 -12.66
CA PHE A 211 -8.52 -20.03 -13.53
C PHE A 211 -7.78 -21.25 -12.98
N LYS A 212 -7.34 -22.15 -13.88
CA LYS A 212 -6.52 -23.31 -13.47
C LYS A 212 -5.09 -22.94 -13.22
N HIS A 213 -4.58 -21.97 -13.96
CA HIS A 213 -3.20 -21.55 -13.91
C HIS A 213 -3.10 -20.03 -13.92
N VAL A 214 -2.17 -19.46 -13.16
CA VAL A 214 -1.90 -18.02 -13.12
C VAL A 214 -0.39 -17.79 -13.25
N VAL A 215 -0.03 -16.85 -14.10
CA VAL A 215 1.35 -16.37 -14.26
C VAL A 215 1.39 -14.90 -13.86
N VAL A 216 2.23 -14.54 -12.91
CA VAL A 216 2.46 -13.15 -12.54
C VAL A 216 3.86 -12.75 -12.98
N ASP A 217 3.94 -11.84 -13.93
CA ASP A 217 5.18 -11.26 -14.41
C ASP A 217 5.50 -9.97 -13.64
N SER A 218 6.73 -9.88 -13.14
CA SER A 218 7.28 -8.70 -12.49
C SER A 218 7.66 -7.65 -13.54
N ILE A 219 6.75 -6.72 -13.82
CA ILE A 219 6.97 -5.62 -14.76
C ILE A 219 6.96 -4.31 -13.95
N ASN A 220 8.12 -3.88 -13.49
CA ASN A 220 8.24 -2.74 -12.58
C ASN A 220 7.94 -1.39 -13.24
N ASP A 221 8.34 -1.22 -14.51
CA ASP A 221 8.01 -0.01 -15.25
C ASP A 221 6.54 0.00 -15.67
N VAL A 222 5.81 1.05 -15.27
CA VAL A 222 4.36 1.17 -15.45
C VAL A 222 3.95 1.35 -16.91
N ASN A 223 4.83 1.96 -17.76
CA ASN A 223 4.57 2.15 -19.17
C ASN A 223 4.78 0.83 -19.93
N THR A 224 5.83 0.09 -19.59
CA THR A 224 6.06 -1.27 -20.11
C THR A 224 4.90 -2.19 -19.78
N ARG A 225 4.32 -2.08 -18.59
CA ARG A 225 3.15 -2.84 -18.16
C ARG A 225 1.91 -2.51 -19.00
N ALA A 226 1.69 -1.21 -19.30
CA ALA A 226 0.62 -0.77 -20.19
C ALA A 226 0.79 -1.33 -21.60
N MET A 227 2.00 -1.27 -22.16
CA MET A 227 2.31 -1.83 -23.49
C MET A 227 2.12 -3.35 -23.55
N ALA A 228 2.54 -4.09 -22.52
CA ALA A 228 2.33 -5.53 -22.44
C ALA A 228 0.85 -5.92 -22.43
N LEU A 229 -0.01 -5.15 -21.73
CA LEU A 229 -1.45 -5.36 -21.74
C LEU A 229 -2.06 -5.06 -23.12
N GLN A 230 -1.61 -4.00 -23.80
CA GLN A 230 -2.06 -3.68 -25.16
C GLN A 230 -1.65 -4.75 -26.17
N ALA A 231 -0.41 -5.22 -26.11
CA ALA A 231 0.11 -6.26 -26.99
C ALA A 231 -0.57 -7.63 -26.76
N GLY A 232 -1.19 -7.85 -25.61
CA GLY A 232 -1.78 -9.12 -25.22
C GLY A 232 -0.77 -10.13 -24.65
N ASP A 233 0.41 -9.65 -24.24
CA ASP A 233 1.41 -10.45 -23.54
C ASP A 233 0.93 -10.79 -22.13
N ILE A 234 0.15 -9.89 -21.52
CA ILE A 234 -0.58 -10.07 -20.26
C ILE A 234 -2.08 -9.82 -20.46
N ASP A 235 -2.89 -10.42 -19.60
CA ASP A 235 -4.36 -10.30 -19.61
C ASP A 235 -4.87 -9.25 -18.61
N MET A 236 -4.11 -9.02 -17.55
CA MET A 236 -4.42 -8.06 -16.48
C MET A 236 -3.17 -7.30 -16.06
N ALA A 237 -3.31 -5.99 -15.82
CA ALA A 237 -2.27 -5.12 -15.31
C ALA A 237 -2.70 -4.46 -14.00
N VAL A 238 -1.79 -4.41 -13.04
CA VAL A 238 -1.97 -3.75 -11.74
C VAL A 238 -1.25 -2.41 -11.77
N ASN A 239 -1.95 -1.31 -11.49
CA ASN A 239 -1.42 0.06 -11.45
C ASN A 239 -0.78 0.51 -12.77
N ILE A 240 -1.60 0.99 -13.69
CA ILE A 240 -1.18 1.70 -14.90
C ILE A 240 -1.01 3.20 -14.59
N ALA A 241 0.03 3.82 -15.14
CA ALA A 241 0.31 5.24 -14.93
C ALA A 241 -0.77 6.17 -15.51
N ALA A 242 -0.93 7.34 -14.92
CA ALA A 242 -1.85 8.39 -15.39
C ALA A 242 -1.65 8.74 -16.87
N GLY A 243 -0.40 8.73 -17.36
CA GLY A 243 -0.07 9.01 -18.75
C GLY A 243 -0.73 8.05 -19.73
N GLU A 244 -0.74 6.75 -19.38
CA GLU A 244 -1.20 5.66 -20.23
C GLU A 244 -2.67 5.27 -19.98
N TYR A 245 -3.28 5.76 -18.91
CA TYR A 245 -4.64 5.41 -18.52
C TYR A 245 -5.68 5.68 -19.62
N GLY A 246 -5.50 6.78 -20.36
CA GLY A 246 -6.36 7.15 -21.49
C GLY A 246 -6.40 6.14 -22.64
N LEU A 247 -5.41 5.22 -22.75
CA LEU A 247 -5.39 4.17 -23.77
C LEU A 247 -6.45 3.09 -23.54
N PHE A 248 -6.90 2.94 -22.31
CA PHE A 248 -7.83 1.90 -21.87
C PHE A 248 -9.21 2.46 -21.54
N LYS A 249 -9.26 3.74 -21.13
CA LYS A 249 -10.51 4.45 -20.83
C LYS A 249 -11.35 4.54 -22.10
N ASP A 250 -12.63 4.22 -21.98
CA ASP A 250 -13.59 4.19 -23.08
C ASP A 250 -13.33 3.13 -24.17
N ASN A 251 -12.39 2.20 -23.97
CA ASN A 251 -12.13 1.08 -24.86
C ASN A 251 -12.84 -0.19 -24.36
N LYS A 252 -13.80 -0.70 -25.14
CA LYS A 252 -14.64 -1.86 -24.79
C LYS A 252 -13.86 -3.19 -24.66
N ASP A 253 -12.65 -3.24 -25.15
CA ASP A 253 -11.78 -4.43 -25.02
C ASP A 253 -11.19 -4.59 -23.62
N TYR A 254 -11.41 -3.61 -22.75
CA TYR A 254 -10.86 -3.58 -21.39
C TYR A 254 -11.94 -3.29 -20.35
N ILE A 255 -11.72 -3.81 -19.16
CA ILE A 255 -12.43 -3.44 -17.92
C ILE A 255 -11.43 -2.73 -17.03
N ILE A 256 -11.86 -1.61 -16.47
CA ILE A 256 -11.09 -0.80 -15.53
C ILE A 256 -11.82 -0.80 -14.19
N GLU A 257 -11.14 -1.23 -13.15
CA GLU A 257 -11.56 -1.03 -11.76
C GLU A 257 -10.60 -0.07 -11.10
N GLU A 258 -11.12 0.90 -10.36
CA GLU A 258 -10.31 1.86 -9.61
C GLU A 258 -10.96 2.21 -8.26
N THR A 259 -10.13 2.45 -7.26
CA THR A 259 -10.57 2.91 -5.94
C THR A 259 -9.50 3.80 -5.31
N PRO A 260 -9.87 4.80 -4.49
CA PRO A 260 -8.90 5.48 -3.65
C PRO A 260 -8.17 4.48 -2.76
N SER A 261 -6.84 4.53 -2.73
CA SER A 261 -6.03 3.69 -1.87
C SER A 261 -6.05 4.19 -0.43
N LEU A 262 -5.49 3.39 0.47
CA LEU A 262 -5.21 3.81 1.85
C LEU A 262 -4.07 4.81 1.97
N ARG A 263 -3.45 5.22 0.86
CA ARG A 263 -2.28 6.10 0.89
C ARG A 263 -2.67 7.57 0.88
N VAL A 264 -1.88 8.35 1.58
CA VAL A 264 -1.85 9.80 1.45
C VAL A 264 -0.46 10.23 0.98
N VAL A 265 -0.42 11.15 0.02
CA VAL A 265 0.78 11.91 -0.32
C VAL A 265 0.71 13.22 0.45
N MET A 266 1.72 13.48 1.27
CA MET A 266 1.76 14.66 2.12
C MET A 266 3.16 15.25 2.21
N VAL A 267 3.22 16.56 2.46
CA VAL A 267 4.46 17.26 2.80
C VAL A 267 4.56 17.37 4.32
N ARG A 268 5.60 16.80 4.88
CA ARG A 268 6.00 17.03 6.28
C ARG A 268 6.69 18.39 6.34
N MET A 269 6.20 19.25 7.22
CA MET A 269 6.76 20.57 7.50
C MET A 269 7.61 20.48 8.78
N ASN A 270 8.82 20.98 8.74
CA ASN A 270 9.65 21.09 9.94
C ASN A 270 9.22 22.31 10.75
N HIS A 271 8.58 22.11 11.89
CA HIS A 271 8.07 23.18 12.76
C HIS A 271 9.15 23.99 13.46
N ASN A 272 10.40 23.82 13.06
CA ASN A 272 11.51 24.68 13.46
C ASN A 272 11.81 25.74 12.38
N GLY A 273 12.64 26.69 12.66
CA GLY A 273 13.03 27.73 11.70
C GLY A 273 11.84 28.55 11.19
N TYR A 274 11.75 28.76 9.89
CA TYR A 274 10.70 29.58 9.25
C TYR A 274 9.29 29.02 9.46
N LEU A 275 9.15 27.70 9.52
CA LEU A 275 7.88 27.02 9.65
C LEU A 275 7.39 26.85 11.11
N ASN A 276 8.10 27.42 12.08
CA ASN A 276 7.58 27.57 13.45
C ASN A 276 6.36 28.54 13.45
N ASP A 277 6.35 29.51 12.55
CA ASP A 277 5.20 30.42 12.38
C ASP A 277 4.04 29.72 11.66
N ILE A 278 2.91 29.61 12.34
CA ILE A 278 1.70 28.98 11.82
C ILE A 278 1.17 29.69 10.56
N ASN A 279 1.34 31.01 10.43
CA ASN A 279 0.88 31.74 9.25
C ASN A 279 1.71 31.39 8.03
N VAL A 280 3.01 31.12 8.20
CA VAL A 280 3.86 30.61 7.10
C VAL A 280 3.37 29.22 6.67
N ARG A 281 3.09 28.30 7.61
CA ARG A 281 2.53 26.97 7.28
C ARG A 281 1.17 27.08 6.58
N ARG A 282 0.27 27.92 7.09
CA ARG A 282 -1.04 28.19 6.47
C ARG A 282 -0.90 28.79 5.07
N ALA A 283 0.07 29.67 4.86
CA ALA A 283 0.34 30.25 3.54
C ALA A 283 0.77 29.17 2.54
N LEU A 284 1.62 28.23 2.95
CA LEU A 284 2.00 27.10 2.10
C LEU A 284 0.81 26.19 1.77
N VAL A 285 -0.08 25.93 2.74
CA VAL A 285 -1.32 25.16 2.49
C VAL A 285 -2.25 25.88 1.54
N ALA A 286 -2.45 27.21 1.73
CA ALA A 286 -3.29 28.04 0.86
C ALA A 286 -2.66 28.29 -0.52
N GLY A 287 -1.35 28.18 -0.66
CA GLY A 287 -0.62 28.33 -1.92
C GLY A 287 -0.65 27.11 -2.83
N ALA A 288 -1.12 25.94 -2.37
CA ALA A 288 -1.06 24.67 -3.11
C ALA A 288 -2.38 24.35 -3.82
N ASP A 289 -2.39 24.26 -5.16
CA ASP A 289 -3.58 23.98 -6.00
C ASP A 289 -3.81 22.47 -6.15
N ARG A 290 -4.23 21.82 -5.06
CA ARG A 290 -4.44 20.37 -4.98
C ARG A 290 -5.46 19.82 -5.98
N GLU A 291 -6.51 20.61 -6.27
CA GLU A 291 -7.53 20.22 -7.27
C GLU A 291 -6.96 20.18 -8.69
N ASN A 292 -6.12 21.16 -9.03
CA ASN A 292 -5.45 21.21 -10.32
C ASN A 292 -4.41 20.09 -10.46
N TYR A 293 -3.72 19.75 -9.37
CA TYR A 293 -2.81 18.60 -9.38
C TYR A 293 -3.57 17.31 -9.68
N ALA A 294 -4.66 17.03 -8.96
CA ALA A 294 -5.45 15.81 -9.20
C ALA A 294 -6.00 15.74 -10.63
N LYS A 295 -6.59 16.84 -11.14
CA LYS A 295 -7.25 16.88 -12.45
C LYS A 295 -6.30 16.94 -13.63
N LYS A 296 -5.32 17.84 -13.61
CA LYS A 296 -4.48 18.10 -14.77
C LYS A 296 -3.14 17.40 -14.72
N LEU A 297 -2.45 17.43 -13.57
CA LEU A 297 -1.16 16.75 -13.44
C LEU A 297 -1.33 15.24 -13.44
N PHE A 298 -2.27 14.74 -12.64
CA PHE A 298 -2.50 13.31 -12.48
C PHE A 298 -3.69 12.75 -13.26
N LYS A 299 -4.37 13.56 -14.10
CA LYS A 299 -5.46 13.10 -14.99
C LYS A 299 -6.52 12.26 -14.25
N ASP A 300 -6.95 12.73 -13.08
CA ASP A 300 -7.92 12.08 -12.17
C ASP A 300 -7.51 10.70 -11.59
N THR A 301 -6.24 10.29 -11.72
CA THR A 301 -5.72 9.08 -11.03
C THR A 301 -5.40 9.33 -9.56
N PHE A 302 -5.64 10.55 -9.08
CA PHE A 302 -5.58 10.95 -7.67
C PHE A 302 -6.87 11.66 -7.28
N VAL A 303 -7.25 11.53 -6.01
CA VAL A 303 -8.22 12.41 -5.37
C VAL A 303 -7.46 13.55 -4.69
N ALA A 304 -7.93 14.79 -4.83
CA ALA A 304 -7.30 15.94 -4.19
C ALA A 304 -7.27 15.80 -2.66
N GLY A 305 -6.13 16.13 -2.05
CA GLY A 305 -5.94 15.98 -0.61
C GLY A 305 -6.70 17.03 0.21
N ARG A 306 -7.32 16.60 1.31
CA ARG A 306 -8.06 17.46 2.25
C ARG A 306 -7.65 17.23 3.69
N THR A 307 -7.57 15.96 4.08
CA THR A 307 -7.42 15.47 5.46
C THR A 307 -6.22 14.53 5.55
N PRO A 308 -5.73 14.21 6.75
CA PRO A 308 -4.71 13.17 6.93
C PRO A 308 -5.13 11.79 6.38
N LEU A 309 -6.43 11.47 6.47
CA LEU A 309 -6.98 10.17 6.09
C LEU A 309 -7.71 10.23 4.74
N PRO A 310 -7.57 9.20 3.87
CA PRO A 310 -8.20 9.14 2.57
C PRO A 310 -9.72 8.91 2.66
N PRO A 311 -10.49 9.23 1.59
CA PRO A 311 -11.95 9.15 1.59
C PRO A 311 -12.52 7.73 1.73
N CYS A 312 -11.73 6.68 1.44
CA CYS A 312 -12.16 5.29 1.62
C CYS A 312 -12.27 4.88 3.11
N LEU A 313 -11.67 5.65 4.02
CA LEU A 313 -11.80 5.45 5.46
C LEU A 313 -12.94 6.31 6.02
N ASN A 314 -13.83 5.69 6.78
CA ASN A 314 -14.97 6.37 7.36
C ASN A 314 -14.60 7.10 8.67
N TYR A 315 -13.74 8.13 8.59
CA TYR A 315 -13.31 8.95 9.72
C TYR A 315 -13.49 10.45 9.43
N GLY A 316 -14.73 10.86 9.13
CA GLY A 316 -15.13 12.26 9.05
C GLY A 316 -14.62 13.03 7.84
N TYR A 317 -14.20 12.36 6.74
CA TYR A 317 -13.62 13.01 5.56
C TYR A 317 -14.44 14.18 5.02
N ASN A 318 -15.79 14.08 5.04
CA ASN A 318 -16.69 15.12 4.53
C ASN A 318 -17.10 16.14 5.61
N ASP A 319 -16.95 15.82 6.89
CA ASP A 319 -17.48 16.58 8.02
C ASP A 319 -16.42 17.46 8.69
N ILE A 320 -15.12 17.10 8.51
CA ILE A 320 -13.99 17.85 9.04
C ILE A 320 -13.89 19.22 8.33
N LYS A 321 -13.72 20.27 9.11
CA LYS A 321 -13.52 21.63 8.58
C LYS A 321 -12.14 21.77 7.99
N ILE A 322 -12.07 22.36 6.79
CA ILE A 322 -10.81 22.65 6.10
C ILE A 322 -10.48 24.13 6.29
N PRO A 323 -9.50 24.48 7.13
CA PRO A 323 -9.21 25.87 7.48
C PRO A 323 -8.66 26.66 6.29
N GLU A 324 -7.81 26.04 5.47
CA GLU A 324 -7.17 26.71 4.33
C GLU A 324 -7.39 25.89 3.05
N THR A 325 -7.95 26.55 2.03
CA THR A 325 -8.10 26.05 0.66
C THR A 325 -7.21 26.85 -0.27
N TYR A 326 -7.04 26.40 -1.52
CA TYR A 326 -6.21 27.11 -2.49
C TYR A 326 -6.69 28.55 -2.70
N ASN A 327 -5.87 29.49 -2.28
CA ASN A 327 -6.09 30.91 -2.40
C ASN A 327 -4.74 31.65 -2.31
N PRO A 328 -4.06 31.93 -3.45
CA PRO A 328 -2.76 32.60 -3.45
C PRO A 328 -2.76 33.98 -2.79
N GLU A 329 -3.85 34.75 -2.91
CA GLU A 329 -3.94 36.05 -2.27
C GLU A 329 -4.03 35.93 -0.74
N ARG A 330 -4.78 34.93 -0.26
CA ARG A 330 -4.80 34.61 1.18
C ARG A 330 -3.41 34.19 1.68
N ALA A 331 -2.67 33.41 0.87
CA ALA A 331 -1.31 32.98 1.18
C ALA A 331 -0.36 34.18 1.34
N LYS A 332 -0.38 35.12 0.39
CA LYS A 332 0.40 36.38 0.46
C LYS A 332 0.05 37.22 1.70
N MET A 333 -1.25 37.32 2.02
CA MET A 333 -1.68 38.03 3.24
C MET A 333 -1.13 37.39 4.52
N LEU A 334 -1.12 36.07 4.60
CA LEU A 334 -0.59 35.34 5.75
C LEU A 334 0.93 35.52 5.90
N LEU A 335 1.67 35.51 4.77
CA LEU A 335 3.10 35.82 4.75
C LEU A 335 3.38 37.24 5.23
N ALA A 336 2.62 38.22 4.72
CA ALA A 336 2.74 39.62 5.13
C ALA A 336 2.43 39.84 6.62
N GLN A 337 1.44 39.12 7.19
CA GLN A 337 1.14 39.15 8.62
C GLN A 337 2.32 38.65 9.48
N SER A 338 3.16 37.78 8.94
CA SER A 338 4.39 37.29 9.56
C SER A 338 5.64 38.12 9.25
N GLY A 339 5.44 39.24 8.53
CA GLY A 339 6.50 40.18 8.17
C GLY A 339 7.31 39.77 6.92
N TRP A 340 6.81 38.79 6.15
CA TRP A 340 7.41 38.39 4.88
C TRP A 340 6.76 39.19 3.74
N VAL A 341 7.51 40.11 3.12
CA VAL A 341 7.06 40.95 2.01
C VAL A 341 8.19 41.07 0.97
N ASP A 342 7.86 41.19 -0.29
CA ASP A 342 8.85 41.47 -1.35
C ASP A 342 9.22 42.95 -1.26
N SER A 343 10.33 43.23 -0.55
CA SER A 343 10.73 44.62 -0.25
C SER A 343 11.68 45.22 -1.29
N ASP A 344 12.36 44.39 -2.08
CA ASP A 344 13.32 44.79 -3.10
C ASP A 344 12.82 44.60 -4.55
N GLY A 345 11.65 43.96 -4.73
CA GLY A 345 11.00 43.77 -6.03
C GLY A 345 11.59 42.62 -6.86
N ASP A 346 12.33 41.67 -6.24
CA ASP A 346 12.91 40.53 -6.94
C ASP A 346 11.90 39.39 -7.21
N GLY A 347 10.68 39.50 -6.67
CA GLY A 347 9.59 38.56 -6.82
C GLY A 347 9.55 37.49 -5.70
N TYR A 348 10.42 37.57 -4.69
CA TYR A 348 10.42 36.75 -3.52
C TYR A 348 10.15 37.57 -2.25
N VAL A 349 9.47 36.99 -1.31
CA VAL A 349 9.23 37.65 -0.03
C VAL A 349 10.48 37.56 0.84
N ASP A 350 10.84 38.68 1.44
CA ASP A 350 11.99 38.79 2.32
C ASP A 350 11.60 39.31 3.70
N LYS A 351 12.46 39.06 4.68
CA LYS A 351 12.39 39.59 6.03
C LYS A 351 13.81 39.79 6.54
N ASP A 352 14.10 41.01 7.05
CA ASP A 352 15.44 41.39 7.52
C ASP A 352 16.53 41.18 6.43
N GLY A 353 16.18 41.44 5.16
CA GLY A 353 17.08 41.30 4.01
C GLY A 353 17.42 39.86 3.61
N LYS A 354 16.57 38.90 3.99
CA LYS A 354 16.73 37.47 3.62
C LYS A 354 15.44 36.94 3.02
N ASN A 355 15.52 36.38 1.81
CA ASN A 355 14.40 35.75 1.15
C ASN A 355 13.93 34.52 1.92
N LEU A 356 12.61 34.26 1.89
CA LEU A 356 12.04 33.02 2.41
C LEU A 356 12.39 31.88 1.45
N ARG A 357 13.48 31.20 1.73
CA ARG A 357 13.96 30.06 0.95
C ARG A 357 13.83 28.78 1.74
N LEU A 358 13.16 27.79 1.13
CA LEU A 358 12.85 26.50 1.75
C LEU A 358 13.53 25.35 1.00
N ASN A 359 14.22 24.47 1.70
CA ASN A 359 14.74 23.21 1.15
C ASN A 359 13.66 22.14 1.18
N PHE A 360 13.33 21.60 0.01
CA PHE A 360 12.28 20.63 -0.18
C PHE A 360 12.82 19.31 -0.72
N TYR A 361 12.82 18.27 0.12
CA TYR A 361 13.34 16.96 -0.24
C TYR A 361 12.24 16.05 -0.80
N THR A 362 12.54 15.41 -1.92
CA THR A 362 11.74 14.37 -2.57
C THR A 362 12.63 13.18 -2.98
N TYR A 363 12.04 12.06 -3.42
CA TYR A 363 12.81 10.85 -3.67
C TYR A 363 12.39 10.12 -4.96
N THR A 364 13.34 9.35 -5.53
CA THR A 364 13.23 8.75 -6.87
C THR A 364 12.36 7.51 -6.96
N SER A 365 12.12 6.79 -5.84
CA SER A 365 11.40 5.51 -5.87
C SER A 365 9.90 5.61 -6.15
N ARG A 366 9.35 6.84 -6.20
CA ARG A 366 7.95 7.14 -6.52
C ARG A 366 7.85 8.38 -7.41
N PRO A 367 7.56 8.21 -8.71
CA PRO A 367 7.50 9.33 -9.66
C PRO A 367 6.51 10.43 -9.27
N GLU A 368 5.39 10.06 -8.65
CA GLU A 368 4.34 11.01 -8.25
C GLU A 368 4.82 12.06 -7.24
N VAL A 369 5.74 11.72 -6.33
CA VAL A 369 6.20 12.68 -5.32
C VAL A 369 7.14 13.73 -5.92
N ILE A 370 7.86 13.39 -6.99
CA ILE A 370 8.68 14.35 -7.74
C ILE A 370 7.78 15.36 -8.45
N LEU A 371 6.75 14.86 -9.15
CA LEU A 371 5.79 15.71 -9.85
C LEU A 371 5.06 16.69 -8.91
N TYR A 372 4.69 16.23 -7.71
CA TYR A 372 4.11 17.11 -6.68
C TYR A 372 5.10 18.17 -6.20
N ALA A 373 6.37 17.82 -5.99
CA ALA A 373 7.38 18.75 -5.50
C ALA A 373 7.65 19.87 -6.54
N GLU A 374 7.76 19.52 -7.82
CA GLU A 374 7.92 20.46 -8.92
C GLU A 374 6.69 21.37 -9.08
N ALA A 375 5.48 20.82 -8.99
CA ALA A 375 4.25 21.59 -9.05
C ALA A 375 4.12 22.59 -7.88
N LEU A 376 4.50 22.17 -6.66
CA LEU A 376 4.53 23.03 -5.48
C LEU A 376 5.58 24.15 -5.63
N GLN A 377 6.76 23.87 -6.18
CA GLN A 377 7.77 24.91 -6.47
C GLN A 377 7.19 26.00 -7.37
N VAL A 378 6.45 25.62 -8.42
CA VAL A 378 5.78 26.58 -9.31
C VAL A 378 4.70 27.39 -8.59
N ASP A 379 3.89 26.73 -7.76
CA ASP A 379 2.81 27.43 -7.03
C ASP A 379 3.36 28.34 -5.92
N TYR A 380 4.39 27.92 -5.20
CA TYR A 380 4.99 28.70 -4.14
C TYR A 380 5.71 29.95 -4.68
N LYS A 381 6.29 29.88 -5.89
CA LYS A 381 6.81 31.06 -6.57
C LYS A 381 5.74 32.12 -6.81
N LYS A 382 4.47 31.74 -7.07
CA LYS A 382 3.35 32.70 -7.27
C LYS A 382 3.02 33.50 -6.00
N ILE A 383 3.38 32.97 -4.84
CA ILE A 383 3.20 33.64 -3.54
C ILE A 383 4.51 34.21 -2.98
N GLY A 384 5.57 34.23 -3.79
CA GLY A 384 6.86 34.83 -3.44
C GLY A 384 7.76 33.95 -2.57
N VAL A 385 7.52 32.65 -2.48
CA VAL A 385 8.38 31.72 -1.70
C VAL A 385 9.36 31.02 -2.64
N ASP A 386 10.66 31.11 -2.33
CA ASP A 386 11.73 30.41 -3.04
C ASP A 386 11.83 28.96 -2.49
N VAL A 387 11.71 27.96 -3.37
CA VAL A 387 11.78 26.55 -3.00
C VAL A 387 12.87 25.86 -3.80
N ASN A 388 13.85 25.31 -3.08
CA ASN A 388 14.91 24.48 -3.63
C ASN A 388 14.51 23.01 -3.54
N VAL A 389 14.16 22.37 -4.67
CA VAL A 389 13.76 20.96 -4.72
C VAL A 389 14.99 20.07 -4.86
N GLU A 390 15.19 19.19 -3.89
CA GLU A 390 16.27 18.19 -3.84
C GLU A 390 15.68 16.78 -4.10
N ILE A 391 16.01 16.20 -5.27
CA ILE A 391 15.59 14.85 -5.66
C ILE A 391 16.71 13.88 -5.29
N VAL A 392 16.48 13.04 -4.28
CA VAL A 392 17.51 12.18 -3.69
C VAL A 392 17.02 10.74 -3.53
N ASP A 393 17.85 9.83 -3.02
CA ASP A 393 17.40 8.51 -2.58
C ASP A 393 16.55 8.63 -1.30
N SER A 394 15.59 7.72 -1.11
CA SER A 394 14.71 7.71 0.07
C SER A 394 15.47 7.63 1.39
N SER A 395 16.60 6.93 1.42
CA SER A 395 17.48 6.84 2.61
C SER A 395 18.11 8.18 2.99
N VAL A 396 18.36 9.05 2.00
CA VAL A 396 18.85 10.41 2.23
C VAL A 396 17.75 11.28 2.83
N VAL A 397 16.49 11.17 2.31
CA VAL A 397 15.33 11.86 2.91
C VAL A 397 15.17 11.46 4.38
N ASP A 398 15.25 10.17 4.69
CA ASP A 398 15.17 9.69 6.07
C ASP A 398 16.29 10.26 6.96
N LYS A 399 17.50 10.38 6.44
CA LYS A 399 18.64 10.93 7.17
C LYS A 399 18.45 12.43 7.46
N VAL A 400 18.14 13.25 6.45
CA VAL A 400 17.99 14.70 6.61
C VAL A 400 16.78 15.07 7.46
N THR A 401 15.70 14.32 7.36
CA THR A 401 14.52 14.55 8.21
C THR A 401 14.79 14.21 9.67
N ARG A 402 15.54 13.15 9.96
CA ARG A 402 15.92 12.78 11.34
C ARG A 402 16.96 13.74 11.94
N SER A 403 17.84 14.32 11.13
CA SER A 403 18.78 15.34 11.61
C SER A 403 18.14 16.72 11.80
N GLY A 404 16.92 16.93 11.29
CA GLY A 404 16.24 18.23 11.30
C GLY A 404 16.76 19.21 10.24
N ASP A 405 17.59 18.77 9.30
CA ASP A 405 18.21 19.59 8.26
C ASP A 405 17.34 19.64 6.99
N TYR A 406 16.11 20.07 7.16
CA TYR A 406 15.14 20.24 6.08
C TYR A 406 14.06 21.24 6.49
N ASP A 407 13.37 21.84 5.52
CA ASP A 407 12.16 22.63 5.73
C ASP A 407 10.93 21.82 5.35
N LEU A 408 10.94 21.24 4.16
CA LEU A 408 9.86 20.43 3.58
C LEU A 408 10.38 19.06 3.16
N ALA A 409 9.61 18.00 3.43
CA ALA A 409 9.91 16.66 2.93
C ALA A 409 8.60 15.95 2.53
N ILE A 410 8.53 15.47 1.28
CA ILE A 410 7.35 14.76 0.81
C ILE A 410 7.41 13.28 1.18
N THR A 411 6.24 12.68 1.42
CA THR A 411 6.12 11.24 1.64
C THR A 411 4.80 10.72 1.08
N SER A 412 4.79 9.43 0.71
CA SER A 412 3.60 8.67 0.33
C SER A 412 3.48 7.47 1.25
N VAL A 413 2.46 7.44 2.11
CA VAL A 413 2.35 6.48 3.22
C VAL A 413 0.94 5.88 3.32
N SER A 414 0.85 4.59 3.65
CA SER A 414 -0.42 3.92 3.98
C SER A 414 -0.88 4.36 5.37
N THR A 415 -2.17 4.72 5.48
CA THR A 415 -2.72 5.34 6.70
C THR A 415 -3.41 4.34 7.64
N ALA A 416 -3.87 3.19 7.13
CA ALA A 416 -4.67 2.24 7.91
C ALA A 416 -4.56 0.80 7.40
N SER A 417 -3.35 0.26 7.29
CA SER A 417 -3.12 -1.11 6.79
C SER A 417 -3.82 -2.21 7.61
N THR A 418 -4.11 -1.92 8.87
CA THR A 418 -4.82 -2.82 9.80
C THR A 418 -6.27 -2.39 10.05
N GLY A 419 -6.83 -1.52 9.22
CA GLY A 419 -8.17 -0.94 9.39
C GLY A 419 -8.23 0.21 10.39
N SER A 420 -7.20 0.42 11.23
CA SER A 420 -7.13 1.53 12.18
C SER A 420 -6.05 2.55 11.77
N PRO A 421 -6.39 3.85 11.72
CA PRO A 421 -5.42 4.89 11.39
C PRO A 421 -4.60 5.38 12.60
N VAL A 422 -4.87 4.88 13.80
CA VAL A 422 -4.26 5.38 15.04
C VAL A 422 -2.75 5.28 15.00
N TRP A 423 -2.20 4.16 14.51
CA TRP A 423 -0.76 3.99 14.35
C TRP A 423 -0.15 5.07 13.46
N PHE A 424 -0.76 5.34 12.29
CA PHE A 424 -0.29 6.37 11.35
C PHE A 424 -0.30 7.76 12.00
N LEU A 425 -1.43 8.15 12.60
CA LEU A 425 -1.58 9.44 13.27
C LEU A 425 -0.55 9.61 14.40
N LYS A 426 -0.36 8.57 15.20
CA LYS A 426 0.59 8.57 16.32
C LYS A 426 2.04 8.66 15.85
N GLN A 427 2.41 7.88 14.84
CA GLN A 427 3.78 7.84 14.34
C GLN A 427 4.22 9.18 13.73
N TYR A 428 3.35 9.85 12.99
CA TYR A 428 3.75 11.07 12.27
C TYR A 428 3.62 12.35 13.08
N TRP A 429 2.71 12.39 14.07
CA TRP A 429 2.45 13.62 14.83
C TRP A 429 2.33 13.44 16.34
N GLY A 430 2.29 12.22 16.88
CA GLY A 430 2.40 12.02 18.33
C GLY A 430 3.68 12.65 18.87
N THR A 431 3.60 13.36 19.99
CA THR A 431 4.72 14.11 20.54
C THR A 431 5.94 13.20 20.75
N ASN A 432 7.10 13.66 20.28
CA ASN A 432 8.36 12.95 20.43
C ASN A 432 9.08 13.45 21.70
N ILE A 433 8.91 12.73 22.79
CA ILE A 433 9.60 13.00 24.06
C ILE A 433 10.85 12.10 24.11
N ASP A 434 12.03 12.73 24.18
CA ASP A 434 13.33 12.05 24.36
C ASP A 434 13.56 10.88 23.36
N GLY A 435 13.09 11.03 22.12
CA GLY A 435 13.26 10.02 21.07
C GLY A 435 12.23 8.88 21.13
N SER A 436 11.18 8.98 21.94
CA SER A 436 10.13 7.97 22.05
C SER A 436 9.32 7.80 20.77
N ASN A 437 9.27 8.82 19.91
CA ASN A 437 8.61 8.80 18.61
C ASN A 437 9.52 9.37 17.50
N PRO A 438 10.52 8.61 17.04
CA PRO A 438 11.52 9.10 16.07
C PRO A 438 10.96 9.30 14.66
N THR A 439 9.72 8.88 14.39
CA THR A 439 9.04 9.09 13.10
C THR A 439 8.43 10.49 13.01
N ASN A 440 8.03 11.09 14.13
CA ASN A 440 7.66 12.49 14.19
C ASN A 440 8.93 13.35 14.10
N VAL A 441 9.33 13.64 12.89
CA VAL A 441 10.49 14.50 12.57
C VAL A 441 10.10 15.97 12.41
N SER A 442 8.79 16.27 12.41
CA SER A 442 8.27 17.63 12.20
C SER A 442 8.46 18.54 13.40
N GLY A 443 8.61 18.00 14.59
CA GLY A 443 8.61 18.76 15.83
C GLY A 443 7.20 19.18 16.30
N PHE A 444 6.13 18.70 15.62
CA PHE A 444 4.77 18.91 16.10
C PHE A 444 4.58 18.32 17.49
N SER A 445 3.93 19.06 18.38
CA SER A 445 3.59 18.62 19.73
C SER A 445 2.31 19.29 20.18
N ASN A 446 1.33 18.50 20.60
CA ASN A 446 0.07 18.98 21.11
C ASN A 446 -0.49 18.00 22.15
N PRO A 447 -0.55 18.38 23.47
CA PRO A 447 -1.02 17.48 24.52
C PRO A 447 -2.43 16.94 24.29
N LYS A 448 -3.35 17.76 23.76
CA LYS A 448 -4.72 17.33 23.47
C LYS A 448 -4.77 16.30 22.36
N TYR A 449 -3.91 16.44 21.34
CA TYR A 449 -3.75 15.45 20.28
C TYR A 449 -3.28 14.11 20.83
N ASP A 450 -2.27 14.12 21.70
CA ASP A 450 -1.73 12.91 22.33
C ASP A 450 -2.77 12.21 23.22
N GLU A 451 -3.58 12.98 23.99
CA GLU A 451 -4.69 12.44 24.77
C GLU A 451 -5.73 11.74 23.89
N LEU A 452 -6.11 12.37 22.77
CA LEU A 452 -7.09 11.81 21.83
C LEU A 452 -6.58 10.51 21.21
N LEU A 453 -5.31 10.45 20.83
CA LEU A 453 -4.72 9.22 20.29
C LEU A 453 -4.60 8.12 21.33
N ALA A 454 -4.25 8.45 22.58
CA ALA A 454 -4.22 7.48 23.68
C ALA A 454 -5.63 6.93 23.96
N LEU A 455 -6.67 7.78 23.92
CA LEU A 455 -8.06 7.36 24.02
C LEU A 455 -8.44 6.42 22.85
N ALA A 456 -8.13 6.82 21.61
CA ALA A 456 -8.45 6.03 20.42
C ALA A 456 -7.72 4.66 20.38
N GLU A 457 -6.52 4.58 20.99
CA GLU A 457 -5.73 3.35 21.08
C GLU A 457 -6.29 2.35 22.10
N THR A 458 -6.99 2.82 23.14
CA THR A 458 -7.38 1.99 24.28
C THR A 458 -8.88 1.82 24.45
N THR A 459 -9.72 2.74 23.91
CA THR A 459 -11.19 2.64 24.06
C THR A 459 -11.76 1.52 23.22
N VAL A 460 -12.70 0.78 23.81
CA VAL A 460 -13.50 -0.26 23.14
C VAL A 460 -14.80 0.29 22.56
N ASP A 461 -15.17 1.53 22.93
CA ASP A 461 -16.32 2.23 22.38
C ASP A 461 -15.98 2.79 20.99
N ASP A 462 -16.62 2.25 19.96
CA ASP A 462 -16.41 2.63 18.56
C ASP A 462 -16.73 4.11 18.31
N THR A 463 -17.75 4.66 19.00
CA THR A 463 -18.15 6.06 18.84
C THR A 463 -17.11 6.99 19.47
N GLN A 464 -16.63 6.67 20.66
CA GLN A 464 -15.56 7.44 21.29
C GLN A 464 -14.27 7.40 20.46
N ARG A 465 -13.91 6.24 19.95
CA ARG A 465 -12.74 6.06 19.07
C ARG A 465 -12.88 6.89 17.80
N TYR A 466 -14.02 6.82 17.12
CA TYR A 466 -14.31 7.62 15.93
C TYR A 466 -14.16 9.12 16.22
N ASN A 467 -14.82 9.63 17.28
CA ASN A 467 -14.79 11.04 17.63
C ASN A 467 -13.37 11.51 17.98
N ALA A 468 -12.60 10.71 18.71
CA ALA A 468 -11.21 11.03 19.04
C ALA A 468 -10.33 11.12 17.78
N ILE A 469 -10.50 10.23 16.81
CA ILE A 469 -9.77 10.26 15.55
C ILE A 469 -10.16 11.47 14.70
N VAL A 470 -11.45 11.82 14.65
CA VAL A 470 -11.93 13.00 13.89
C VAL A 470 -11.39 14.30 14.51
N GLU A 471 -11.46 14.44 15.84
CA GLU A 471 -10.94 15.61 16.56
C GLU A 471 -9.41 15.72 16.42
N ALA A 472 -8.69 14.60 16.48
CA ALA A 472 -7.23 14.60 16.25
C ALA A 472 -6.87 15.10 14.84
N GLN A 473 -7.60 14.68 13.81
CA GLN A 473 -7.40 15.20 12.45
C GLN A 473 -7.68 16.71 12.37
N GLN A 474 -8.73 17.20 13.05
CA GLN A 474 -9.05 18.64 13.06
C GLN A 474 -7.91 19.47 13.67
N ILE A 475 -7.29 18.99 14.77
CA ILE A 475 -6.11 19.65 15.36
C ILE A 475 -4.96 19.78 14.36
N LEU A 476 -4.67 18.73 13.61
CA LEU A 476 -3.61 18.78 12.58
C LEU A 476 -3.91 19.80 11.48
N LEU A 477 -5.16 19.91 11.07
CA LEU A 477 -5.58 20.86 10.03
C LEU A 477 -5.57 22.30 10.55
N ASP A 478 -6.06 22.55 11.75
CA ASP A 478 -6.09 23.88 12.37
C ASP A 478 -4.68 24.44 12.61
N ASP A 479 -3.72 23.55 12.92
CA ASP A 479 -2.31 23.89 13.06
C ASP A 479 -1.56 23.97 11.71
N SER A 480 -2.16 23.46 10.62
CA SER A 480 -1.46 23.23 9.34
C SER A 480 -0.16 22.41 9.56
N ALA A 481 -0.26 21.37 10.38
CA ALA A 481 0.88 20.56 10.79
C ALA A 481 1.59 19.87 9.61
N SER A 482 0.87 19.63 8.52
CA SER A 482 1.35 19.08 7.25
C SER A 482 0.44 19.51 6.11
N LEU A 483 0.93 19.45 4.86
CA LEU A 483 0.12 19.64 3.67
C LEU A 483 -0.28 18.30 3.08
N PHE A 484 -1.56 17.97 3.06
CA PHE A 484 -2.10 16.76 2.46
C PHE A 484 -2.41 17.01 0.99
N LEU A 485 -1.63 16.41 0.08
CA LEU A 485 -1.63 16.72 -1.35
C LEU A 485 -2.66 15.91 -2.14
N GLY A 486 -2.76 14.62 -1.86
CA GLY A 486 -3.67 13.76 -2.60
C GLY A 486 -3.63 12.31 -2.15
N TYR A 487 -4.62 11.57 -2.63
CA TYR A 487 -4.75 10.14 -2.39
C TYR A 487 -4.68 9.42 -3.74
N PRO A 488 -3.63 8.61 -4.00
CA PRO A 488 -3.55 7.85 -5.23
C PRO A 488 -4.71 6.86 -5.33
N LYS A 489 -5.32 6.79 -6.50
CA LYS A 489 -6.21 5.68 -6.81
C LYS A 489 -5.36 4.51 -7.26
N ILE A 490 -5.67 3.33 -6.75
CA ILE A 490 -5.22 2.09 -7.33
C ILE A 490 -6.13 1.76 -8.50
N ASN A 491 -5.56 1.23 -9.57
CA ASN A 491 -6.31 0.73 -10.70
C ASN A 491 -5.84 -0.67 -11.08
N MET A 492 -6.79 -1.50 -11.53
CA MET A 492 -6.53 -2.75 -12.21
C MET A 492 -7.26 -2.73 -13.54
N ILE A 493 -6.54 -3.05 -14.60
CA ILE A 493 -7.08 -3.07 -15.96
C ILE A 493 -6.91 -4.47 -16.51
N CYS A 494 -7.99 -5.07 -17.00
CA CYS A 494 -7.93 -6.39 -17.62
C CYS A 494 -8.65 -6.40 -18.97
N LYS A 495 -8.38 -7.44 -19.78
CA LYS A 495 -9.15 -7.72 -21.00
C LYS A 495 -10.60 -7.98 -20.66
N SER A 496 -11.53 -7.55 -21.54
CA SER A 496 -12.99 -7.58 -21.29
C SER A 496 -13.59 -8.97 -21.10
N TYR A 497 -12.87 -10.03 -21.55
CA TYR A 497 -13.27 -11.42 -21.33
C TYR A 497 -12.93 -11.94 -19.91
N ILE A 498 -12.24 -11.16 -19.08
CA ILE A 498 -12.02 -11.48 -17.68
C ILE A 498 -13.14 -10.88 -16.86
N LYS A 499 -13.79 -11.70 -16.03
CA LYS A 499 -14.85 -11.29 -15.11
C LYS A 499 -14.43 -11.49 -13.67
N GLY A 500 -15.17 -10.87 -12.74
CA GLY A 500 -14.91 -11.00 -11.31
C GLY A 500 -13.79 -10.12 -10.81
N LEU A 501 -13.26 -9.20 -11.65
CA LEU A 501 -12.29 -8.21 -11.20
C LEU A 501 -12.94 -7.32 -10.14
N LYS A 502 -12.30 -7.23 -8.99
CA LYS A 502 -12.68 -6.36 -7.88
C LYS A 502 -11.42 -5.84 -7.20
N ILE A 503 -11.43 -4.56 -6.88
CA ILE A 503 -10.30 -3.92 -6.22
C ILE A 503 -10.66 -3.49 -4.79
N SER A 504 -9.73 -3.68 -3.85
CA SER A 504 -9.87 -3.24 -2.47
C SER A 504 -8.89 -2.12 -2.16
N PRO A 505 -9.26 -1.12 -1.34
CA PRO A 505 -8.35 -0.07 -0.89
C PRO A 505 -7.07 -0.58 -0.20
N SER A 506 -7.12 -1.78 0.40
CA SER A 506 -5.97 -2.43 1.04
C SER A 506 -4.89 -2.87 0.07
N GLU A 507 -5.23 -3.09 -1.21
CA GLU A 507 -4.37 -3.75 -2.21
C GLU A 507 -3.98 -5.20 -1.83
N TYR A 508 -4.68 -5.84 -0.90
CA TYR A 508 -4.33 -7.20 -0.43
C TYR A 508 -4.91 -8.32 -1.31
N TYR A 509 -5.97 -8.05 -2.08
CA TYR A 509 -6.70 -9.08 -2.81
C TYR A 509 -6.67 -8.79 -4.31
N ILE A 510 -5.60 -9.19 -5.01
CA ILE A 510 -5.41 -8.96 -6.44
C ILE A 510 -5.84 -10.18 -7.25
N ILE A 511 -5.32 -11.35 -6.90
CA ILE A 511 -5.66 -12.61 -7.55
C ILE A 511 -6.58 -13.39 -6.61
N THR A 512 -7.85 -13.46 -7.00
CA THR A 512 -8.91 -14.07 -6.18
C THR A 512 -9.55 -15.24 -6.92
N LYS A 513 -10.31 -16.06 -6.20
CA LYS A 513 -11.10 -17.16 -6.77
C LYS A 513 -12.12 -16.73 -7.80
N ASP A 514 -12.58 -15.45 -7.69
CA ASP A 514 -13.70 -14.92 -8.48
C ASP A 514 -13.28 -14.48 -9.89
N LEU A 515 -11.97 -14.32 -10.14
CA LEU A 515 -11.44 -14.05 -11.47
C LEU A 515 -11.66 -15.26 -12.37
N LYS A 516 -12.38 -15.06 -13.48
CA LYS A 516 -12.71 -16.13 -14.44
C LYS A 516 -12.76 -15.59 -15.85
N LYS A 517 -12.66 -16.50 -16.82
CA LYS A 517 -12.80 -16.21 -18.25
C LYS A 517 -14.24 -16.48 -18.70
N GLU A 518 -14.87 -15.53 -19.40
CA GLU A 518 -16.16 -15.66 -20.07
C GLU A 518 -16.05 -15.31 -21.55
#